data_a9b117977f2d555bdf9d9b147575d7d3
#
_entry.id   a9b117977f2d555bdf9d9b147575d7d3
#
_cell.length_a   1.000
_cell.length_b   1.000
_cell.length_c   1.000
_cell.angle_alpha   90.00
_cell.angle_beta   90.00
_cell.angle_gamma   90.00
#
_symmetry.space_group_name_H-M   'P 1'
#
loop_
_entity.id
_entity.type
_entity.pdbx_description
1 polymer ?
#
loop_
_entity_poly.entity_id
_entity_poly.type
_entity_poly.pdbx_seq_one_letter_code
_entity_poly.pdbx_strand_id
1 'polypeptide(L)'
;MNRFIRSAWLASAAFAAAAAMAQSGTLLEREQPGSRAWPPPSRVDDRTECSTALEGSGTTFNVGPGQKYTELTEVPWLSLQAGDVVNVFHRPTPYRTKIGLRAQGTVKEPVVINGVTDAACSRPEINAQNAVTADDAVQARFFNKQHSEHLGAIFIYRGPADPWPHMPRNIVIQNLRITGAHKGNRYTAQDGSTGSYSLGASGIYAVRVEGLTVQNNEITGNGNGVFVNSRGDDDFSSFITIRRNRLFGNGNVGSYTEHNLYIQAVRPLYEGNYIGQLRPGAVGSSMKDRSSASVIRYNHIDAAARAIDLVEIEGGVGPVKNDVLYDDAWVYGNLIVSDHDRPGASSSLLIHWGGDNDPRYFRNGTLYFYNNTVVTRASQIQAYYLCIFDMPTPTQRVEAAANVFVHTGSGRLNLGYKSGAIVLRDTNWLSKGWAKAWTAEVTFETTGAKVVEGPDPGLDADFVPRAGSVVLDKGRRTLPAFSSSASGANLNPDFQFGAPAKVVSRPVRGAAPDLGAFEAL
;
A
#
# COMPACT_ATOMS: atom_id res chain seq x y z
N MET A 1 -43.18 18.94 51.88
CA MET A 1 -41.71 19.04 51.87
C MET A 1 -41.18 17.62 51.84
N ASN A 2 -40.74 17.10 50.70
CA ASN A 2 -40.05 15.88 50.39
C ASN A 2 -40.52 15.28 49.04
N ARG A 3 -40.08 15.89 47.98
CA ARG A 3 -40.06 15.32 46.62
C ARG A 3 -39.05 16.11 45.78
N PHE A 4 -37.77 15.98 46.04
CA PHE A 4 -36.70 16.47 45.17
C PHE A 4 -35.35 15.93 45.67
N ILE A 5 -35.10 14.63 45.66
CA ILE A 5 -33.77 14.03 45.72
C ILE A 5 -33.92 12.56 45.27
N ARG A 6 -34.14 12.29 43.97
CA ARG A 6 -33.98 10.95 43.38
C ARG A 6 -33.67 10.97 41.88
N SER A 7 -33.24 12.12 41.33
CA SER A 7 -32.95 12.21 39.87
C SER A 7 -31.48 12.47 39.50
N ALA A 8 -30.57 12.51 40.47
CA ALA A 8 -29.17 12.88 40.22
C ALA A 8 -28.19 11.69 40.16
N TRP A 9 -28.65 10.46 40.41
CA TRP A 9 -27.76 9.28 40.46
C TRP A 9 -27.86 8.35 39.25
N LEU A 10 -28.80 8.56 38.35
CA LEU A 10 -28.90 7.75 37.10
C LEU A 10 -28.21 8.37 35.90
N ALA A 11 -27.82 9.65 35.97
CA ALA A 11 -27.07 10.30 34.91
C ALA A 11 -25.55 10.04 34.95
N SER A 12 -24.97 9.73 36.12
CA SER A 12 -23.53 9.49 36.28
C SER A 12 -23.10 8.09 35.87
N ALA A 13 -23.99 7.09 35.93
CA ALA A 13 -23.67 5.71 35.52
C ALA A 13 -23.72 5.52 33.99
N ALA A 14 -24.53 6.32 33.29
CA ALA A 14 -24.58 6.26 31.82
C ALA A 14 -23.37 6.91 31.13
N PHE A 15 -22.75 7.92 31.76
CA PHE A 15 -21.54 8.56 31.24
C PHE A 15 -20.28 7.75 31.50
N ALA A 16 -20.19 6.99 32.57
CA ALA A 16 -19.06 6.11 32.85
C ALA A 16 -19.04 4.87 31.95
N ALA A 17 -20.20 4.34 31.55
CA ALA A 17 -20.31 3.23 30.61
C ALA A 17 -19.97 3.64 29.15
N ALA A 18 -20.29 4.89 28.76
CA ALA A 18 -19.92 5.42 27.44
C ALA A 18 -18.42 5.74 27.33
N ALA A 19 -17.75 6.13 28.41
CA ALA A 19 -16.32 6.39 28.44
C ALA A 19 -15.48 5.10 28.49
N ALA A 20 -15.98 4.01 29.12
CA ALA A 20 -15.30 2.73 29.16
C ALA A 20 -15.41 1.95 27.84
N MET A 21 -16.45 2.21 27.01
CA MET A 21 -16.54 1.64 25.65
C MET A 21 -15.71 2.41 24.62
N ALA A 22 -15.23 3.60 24.94
CA ALA A 22 -14.34 4.37 24.05
C ALA A 22 -12.87 3.96 24.14
N GLN A 23 -12.46 3.14 25.13
CA GLN A 23 -11.08 2.70 25.33
C GLN A 23 -10.79 1.26 24.87
N SER A 24 -11.76 0.45 24.53
CA SER A 24 -11.56 -0.75 23.71
C SER A 24 -11.64 -0.36 22.23
N GLY A 25 -10.81 0.57 21.81
CA GLY A 25 -10.73 1.03 20.43
C GLY A 25 -10.37 -0.12 19.52
N THR A 26 -11.39 -0.83 19.08
CA THR A 26 -11.30 -1.77 17.98
C THR A 26 -10.75 -1.01 16.78
N LEU A 27 -9.55 -1.38 16.36
CA LEU A 27 -8.86 -0.92 15.14
C LEU A 27 -9.62 -1.23 13.85
N LEU A 28 -10.86 -1.67 13.95
CA LEU A 28 -11.78 -1.86 12.86
C LEU A 28 -12.51 -0.52 12.64
N GLU A 29 -12.16 0.15 11.57
CA GLU A 29 -12.91 1.32 11.11
C GLU A 29 -14.38 0.90 10.93
N ARG A 30 -15.26 1.42 11.76
CA ARG A 30 -16.71 1.22 11.59
C ARG A 30 -17.17 2.10 10.43
N GLU A 31 -17.15 1.56 9.23
CA GLU A 31 -17.82 2.18 8.10
C GLU A 31 -19.34 2.11 8.29
N GLN A 32 -20.05 3.17 7.89
CA GLN A 32 -21.51 3.22 7.92
C GLN A 32 -22.11 2.13 7.02
N PRO A 33 -23.21 1.48 7.41
CA PRO A 33 -23.86 0.49 6.56
C PRO A 33 -24.32 1.11 5.25
N GLY A 34 -23.85 0.60 4.13
CA GLY A 34 -24.41 0.89 2.81
C GLY A 34 -23.57 1.72 1.85
N SER A 35 -22.44 2.32 2.26
CA SER A 35 -21.52 2.95 1.31
C SER A 35 -20.08 2.78 1.75
N ARG A 36 -19.26 2.09 0.93
CA ARG A 36 -17.82 2.22 1.03
C ARG A 36 -17.43 3.58 0.52
N ALA A 37 -17.13 4.52 1.43
CA ALA A 37 -16.44 5.74 1.05
C ALA A 37 -15.10 5.35 0.40
N TRP A 38 -14.84 5.83 -0.81
CA TRP A 38 -13.57 5.61 -1.46
C TRP A 38 -12.94 6.96 -1.85
N PRO A 39 -11.66 7.15 -1.59
CA PRO A 39 -10.87 6.36 -0.63
C PRO A 39 -11.41 6.54 0.79
N PRO A 40 -11.25 5.54 1.66
CA PRO A 40 -11.63 5.69 3.06
C PRO A 40 -10.85 6.86 3.68
N PRO A 41 -11.44 7.59 4.66
CA PRO A 41 -10.78 8.71 5.30
C PRO A 41 -9.51 8.26 6.01
N SER A 42 -8.45 9.06 5.91
CA SER A 42 -7.25 8.86 6.72
C SER A 42 -7.53 9.15 8.18
N ARG A 43 -6.82 8.44 9.06
CA ARG A 43 -6.84 8.67 10.51
C ARG A 43 -5.42 8.67 11.05
N VAL A 44 -5.20 9.45 12.09
CA VAL A 44 -3.94 9.40 12.84
C VAL A 44 -3.73 8.00 13.39
N ASP A 45 -2.51 7.49 13.22
CA ASP A 45 -2.10 6.22 13.82
C ASP A 45 -1.46 6.48 15.18
N ASP A 46 -2.24 6.29 16.22
CA ASP A 46 -1.84 6.42 17.63
C ASP A 46 -1.36 5.11 18.26
N ARG A 47 -1.36 4.01 17.48
CA ARG A 47 -0.95 2.70 17.96
C ARG A 47 0.53 2.63 18.28
N THR A 48 0.84 1.86 19.30
CA THR A 48 2.21 1.42 19.58
C THR A 48 2.67 0.37 18.56
N GLU A 49 3.97 0.10 18.50
CA GLU A 49 4.50 -1.02 17.70
C GLU A 49 4.04 -2.40 18.24
N CYS A 50 3.66 -2.46 19.52
CA CYS A 50 3.12 -3.66 20.16
C CYS A 50 1.65 -3.86 19.79
N SER A 51 1.26 -5.11 19.61
CA SER A 51 -0.12 -5.52 19.37
C SER A 51 -0.56 -6.54 20.41
N THR A 52 -1.84 -6.51 20.76
CA THR A 52 -2.49 -7.42 21.71
C THR A 52 -3.48 -8.32 21.00
N ALA A 53 -3.93 -9.36 21.68
CA ALA A 53 -5.00 -10.22 21.20
C ALA A 53 -6.29 -9.39 21.02
N LEU A 54 -7.04 -9.75 20.01
CA LEU A 54 -8.35 -9.16 19.70
C LEU A 54 -9.45 -10.17 19.98
N GLU A 55 -10.60 -9.65 20.36
CA GLU A 55 -11.84 -10.43 20.46
C GLU A 55 -12.73 -10.07 19.28
N GLY A 56 -13.27 -11.08 18.59
CA GLY A 56 -14.24 -10.91 17.51
C GLY A 56 -15.69 -11.00 18.00
N SER A 57 -16.63 -10.62 17.13
CA SER A 57 -18.08 -10.92 17.35
C SER A 57 -18.39 -12.39 17.06
N GLY A 58 -17.53 -13.08 16.30
CA GLY A 58 -17.56 -14.52 16.02
C GLY A 58 -16.64 -15.31 16.94
N THR A 59 -16.04 -16.34 16.41
CA THR A 59 -15.10 -17.21 17.14
C THR A 59 -13.70 -16.60 17.20
N THR A 60 -13.09 -16.63 18.38
CA THR A 60 -11.67 -16.25 18.56
C THR A 60 -10.80 -17.49 18.62
N PHE A 61 -9.83 -17.58 17.72
CA PHE A 61 -8.84 -18.66 17.63
C PHE A 61 -7.49 -18.11 18.11
N ASN A 62 -7.01 -18.57 19.27
CA ASN A 62 -5.70 -18.21 19.81
C ASN A 62 -4.69 -19.30 19.49
N VAL A 63 -3.57 -18.92 18.81
CA VAL A 63 -2.56 -19.85 18.29
C VAL A 63 -1.18 -19.46 18.82
N GLY A 64 -0.48 -20.41 19.43
CA GLY A 64 0.90 -20.25 19.88
C GLY A 64 1.19 -20.90 21.23
N PRO A 65 2.33 -20.58 21.84
CA PRO A 65 2.71 -21.14 23.13
C PRO A 65 1.65 -20.88 24.21
N GLY A 66 1.19 -21.97 24.85
CA GLY A 66 0.18 -21.88 25.91
C GLY A 66 -1.24 -21.60 25.44
N GLN A 67 -1.49 -21.55 24.12
CA GLN A 67 -2.82 -21.36 23.56
C GLN A 67 -3.49 -22.70 23.22
N LYS A 68 -4.81 -22.66 22.90
CA LYS A 68 -5.57 -23.85 22.51
C LYS A 68 -4.98 -24.52 21.26
N TYR A 69 -4.59 -23.72 20.28
CA TYR A 69 -3.90 -24.17 19.08
C TYR A 69 -2.40 -23.86 19.24
N THR A 70 -1.54 -24.84 18.98
CA THR A 70 -0.09 -24.65 19.11
C THR A 70 0.58 -24.29 17.80
N GLU A 71 -0.04 -24.71 16.67
CA GLU A 71 0.43 -24.48 15.31
C GLU A 71 -0.68 -23.91 14.42
N LEU A 72 -0.26 -23.16 13.41
CA LEU A 72 -1.19 -22.61 12.41
C LEU A 72 -1.82 -23.69 11.52
N THR A 73 -1.25 -24.90 11.47
CA THR A 73 -1.85 -26.04 10.74
C THR A 73 -3.19 -26.46 11.32
N GLU A 74 -3.39 -26.25 12.62
CA GLU A 74 -4.56 -26.72 13.39
C GLU A 74 -5.78 -25.78 13.26
N VAL A 75 -5.59 -24.57 12.75
CA VAL A 75 -6.66 -23.56 12.62
C VAL A 75 -7.58 -23.94 11.46
N PRO A 76 -8.92 -23.86 11.63
CA PRO A 76 -9.86 -24.16 10.55
C PRO A 76 -10.02 -22.98 9.58
N TRP A 77 -8.97 -22.65 8.84
CA TRP A 77 -8.87 -21.48 7.95
C TRP A 77 -9.96 -21.39 6.91
N LEU A 78 -10.38 -22.55 6.35
CA LEU A 78 -11.40 -22.61 5.31
C LEU A 78 -12.83 -22.45 5.85
N SER A 79 -13.01 -22.50 7.16
CA SER A 79 -14.30 -22.41 7.84
C SER A 79 -14.52 -21.09 8.58
N LEU A 80 -13.57 -20.16 8.48
CA LEU A 80 -13.70 -18.84 9.12
C LEU A 80 -14.92 -18.09 8.59
N GLN A 81 -15.66 -17.46 9.51
CA GLN A 81 -16.90 -16.73 9.27
C GLN A 81 -16.73 -15.24 9.60
N ALA A 82 -17.73 -14.43 9.22
CA ALA A 82 -17.77 -13.01 9.58
C ALA A 82 -17.62 -12.82 11.09
N GLY A 83 -16.73 -11.91 11.49
CA GLY A 83 -16.45 -11.61 12.90
C GLY A 83 -15.43 -12.53 13.57
N ASP A 84 -14.97 -13.59 12.90
CA ASP A 84 -13.92 -14.46 13.45
C ASP A 84 -12.57 -13.77 13.50
N VAL A 85 -11.81 -14.05 14.58
CA VAL A 85 -10.46 -13.54 14.80
C VAL A 85 -9.49 -14.68 15.02
N VAL A 86 -8.38 -14.68 14.30
CA VAL A 86 -7.24 -15.57 14.55
C VAL A 86 -6.10 -14.75 15.15
N ASN A 87 -5.81 -14.89 16.42
CA ASN A 87 -4.67 -14.30 17.09
C ASN A 87 -3.46 -15.24 17.00
N VAL A 88 -2.41 -14.81 16.33
CA VAL A 88 -1.15 -15.53 16.21
C VAL A 88 -0.16 -14.94 17.21
N PHE A 89 0.14 -15.67 18.27
CA PHE A 89 1.04 -15.20 19.33
C PHE A 89 2.50 -15.35 18.93
N HIS A 90 3.32 -14.36 19.28
CA HIS A 90 4.75 -14.40 19.03
C HIS A 90 5.41 -15.62 19.69
N ARG A 91 6.36 -16.20 18.97
CA ARG A 91 7.32 -17.19 19.48
C ARG A 91 8.68 -17.01 18.77
N PRO A 92 9.82 -17.43 19.39
CA PRO A 92 11.15 -17.26 18.79
C PRO A 92 11.33 -17.96 17.46
N THR A 93 10.66 -19.11 17.25
CA THR A 93 10.71 -19.87 15.99
C THR A 93 9.54 -19.50 15.08
N PRO A 94 9.75 -19.29 13.77
CA PRO A 94 8.65 -18.94 12.89
C PRO A 94 7.63 -20.06 12.72
N TYR A 95 6.39 -19.69 12.47
CA TYR A 95 5.35 -20.61 12.00
C TYR A 95 5.60 -20.96 10.54
N ARG A 96 5.68 -22.25 10.26
CA ARG A 96 5.97 -22.75 8.90
C ARG A 96 4.73 -23.40 8.30
N THR A 97 3.72 -22.57 8.05
CA THR A 97 2.43 -23.02 7.55
C THR A 97 2.01 -22.21 6.33
N LYS A 98 1.57 -22.90 5.29
CA LYS A 98 0.89 -22.32 4.14
C LYS A 98 -0.62 -22.30 4.42
N ILE A 99 -1.21 -21.11 4.25
CA ILE A 99 -2.60 -20.83 4.63
C ILE A 99 -3.44 -20.63 3.38
N GLY A 100 -4.57 -21.31 3.29
CA GLY A 100 -5.63 -21.05 2.33
C GLY A 100 -6.77 -20.27 2.98
N LEU A 101 -7.24 -19.19 2.35
CA LEU A 101 -8.34 -18.37 2.85
C LEU A 101 -9.43 -18.21 1.80
N ARG A 102 -10.67 -18.45 2.20
CA ARG A 102 -11.86 -18.24 1.37
C ARG A 102 -12.99 -17.50 2.10
N ALA A 103 -12.69 -16.95 3.27
CA ALA A 103 -13.63 -16.38 4.20
C ALA A 103 -14.42 -15.19 3.60
N GLN A 104 -15.66 -15.04 4.03
CA GLN A 104 -16.56 -13.95 3.66
C GLN A 104 -16.97 -13.17 4.90
N GLY A 105 -16.12 -12.22 5.32
CA GLY A 105 -16.47 -11.23 6.32
C GLY A 105 -17.42 -10.17 5.77
N THR A 106 -17.88 -9.29 6.65
CA THR A 106 -18.60 -8.06 6.30
C THR A 106 -17.78 -6.83 6.64
N VAL A 107 -18.18 -5.66 6.17
CA VAL A 107 -17.52 -4.40 6.53
C VAL A 107 -17.51 -4.17 8.04
N LYS A 108 -18.59 -4.55 8.73
CA LYS A 108 -18.73 -4.41 10.19
C LYS A 108 -18.07 -5.55 10.98
N GLU A 109 -18.03 -6.73 10.40
CA GLU A 109 -17.56 -7.96 11.00
C GLU A 109 -16.58 -8.66 10.06
N PRO A 110 -15.39 -8.06 9.81
CA PRO A 110 -14.37 -8.68 8.96
C PRO A 110 -13.83 -9.95 9.62
N VAL A 111 -13.23 -10.81 8.81
CA VAL A 111 -12.36 -11.88 9.32
C VAL A 111 -10.98 -11.30 9.55
N VAL A 112 -10.45 -11.44 10.77
CA VAL A 112 -9.19 -10.80 11.16
C VAL A 112 -8.12 -11.84 11.48
N ILE A 113 -6.96 -11.73 10.83
CA ILE A 113 -5.75 -12.47 11.19
C ILE A 113 -4.79 -11.48 11.83
N ASN A 114 -4.57 -11.64 13.13
CA ASN A 114 -3.89 -10.66 13.96
C ASN A 114 -2.64 -11.27 14.63
N GLY A 115 -1.48 -10.70 14.38
CA GLY A 115 -0.28 -11.00 15.13
C GLY A 115 -0.34 -10.37 16.52
N VAL A 116 -0.01 -11.13 17.54
CA VAL A 116 0.14 -10.69 18.94
C VAL A 116 1.62 -10.68 19.24
N THR A 117 2.17 -9.50 19.52
CA THR A 117 3.61 -9.32 19.78
C THR A 117 4.01 -9.74 21.18
N ASP A 118 5.30 -10.00 21.37
CA ASP A 118 5.88 -10.13 22.72
C ASP A 118 6.06 -8.76 23.39
N ALA A 119 6.63 -8.78 24.59
CA ALA A 119 6.91 -7.57 25.37
C ALA A 119 7.95 -6.63 24.71
N ALA A 120 8.76 -7.13 23.77
CA ALA A 120 9.69 -6.34 22.97
C ALA A 120 9.07 -5.85 21.66
N CYS A 121 7.77 -6.04 21.48
CA CYS A 121 7.01 -5.72 20.26
C CYS A 121 7.44 -6.52 19.02
N SER A 122 8.04 -7.70 19.20
CA SER A 122 8.42 -8.58 18.10
C SER A 122 7.18 -9.24 17.51
N ARG A 123 7.01 -9.13 16.18
CA ARG A 123 5.87 -9.72 15.48
C ARG A 123 6.01 -11.24 15.35
N PRO A 124 4.94 -12.03 15.47
CA PRO A 124 4.98 -13.44 15.09
C PRO A 124 5.30 -13.57 13.60
N GLU A 125 6.17 -14.52 13.25
CA GLU A 125 6.60 -14.72 11.87
C GLU A 125 5.91 -15.94 11.26
N ILE A 126 5.30 -15.74 10.08
CA ILE A 126 4.87 -16.79 9.16
C ILE A 126 5.96 -16.90 8.08
N ASN A 127 6.66 -18.02 8.05
CA ASN A 127 7.76 -18.24 7.12
C ASN A 127 7.44 -19.40 6.17
N ALA A 128 7.36 -19.09 4.89
CA ALA A 128 7.01 -20.03 3.84
C ALA A 128 8.12 -21.05 3.50
N GLN A 129 9.37 -20.83 3.92
CA GLN A 129 10.44 -21.79 3.67
C GLN A 129 10.25 -23.06 4.50
N ASN A 130 10.20 -24.22 3.82
CA ASN A 130 9.92 -25.52 4.40
C ASN A 130 8.55 -25.56 5.13
N ALA A 131 7.61 -24.70 4.73
CA ALA A 131 6.28 -24.69 5.29
C ALA A 131 5.48 -25.94 4.87
N VAL A 132 4.59 -26.39 5.74
CA VAL A 132 3.60 -27.42 5.45
C VAL A 132 2.25 -26.75 5.14
N THR A 133 1.40 -27.43 4.37
CA THR A 133 0.04 -26.94 4.09
C THR A 133 -0.85 -27.14 5.31
N ALA A 134 -1.70 -26.17 5.65
CA ALA A 134 -2.65 -26.25 6.76
C ALA A 134 -3.57 -27.47 6.63
N ASP A 135 -3.92 -28.10 7.76
CA ASP A 135 -4.57 -29.40 7.81
C ASP A 135 -5.94 -29.43 7.11
N ASP A 136 -6.75 -28.40 7.29
CA ASP A 136 -8.04 -28.27 6.63
C ASP A 136 -7.91 -28.07 5.11
N ALA A 137 -6.87 -27.34 4.68
CA ALA A 137 -6.56 -27.18 3.26
C ALA A 137 -6.10 -28.50 2.62
N VAL A 138 -5.36 -29.33 3.36
CA VAL A 138 -4.99 -30.71 2.94
C VAL A 138 -6.25 -31.58 2.79
N GLN A 139 -7.11 -31.59 3.81
CA GLN A 139 -8.35 -32.39 3.82
C GLN A 139 -9.30 -31.98 2.69
N ALA A 140 -9.47 -30.68 2.48
CA ALA A 140 -10.35 -30.15 1.44
C ALA A 140 -9.72 -30.15 0.03
N ARG A 141 -8.45 -30.53 -0.10
CA ARG A 141 -7.67 -30.38 -1.33
C ARG A 141 -7.81 -28.99 -1.92
N PHE A 142 -7.69 -27.98 -1.07
CA PHE A 142 -7.95 -26.58 -1.38
C PHE A 142 -7.05 -26.05 -2.50
N PHE A 143 -5.78 -26.43 -2.50
CA PHE A 143 -4.83 -26.00 -3.49
C PHE A 143 -4.84 -26.88 -4.74
N ASN A 144 -4.67 -26.26 -5.88
CA ASN A 144 -4.27 -26.97 -7.10
C ASN A 144 -2.74 -26.96 -7.16
N LYS A 145 -2.12 -28.15 -7.13
CA LYS A 145 -0.66 -28.30 -7.11
C LYS A 145 0.05 -27.58 -8.26
N GLN A 146 -0.57 -27.55 -9.44
CA GLN A 146 0.02 -26.94 -10.64
C GLN A 146 -0.26 -25.43 -10.74
N HIS A 147 -1.34 -24.94 -10.13
CA HIS A 147 -1.83 -23.59 -10.40
C HIS A 147 -1.91 -22.66 -9.18
N SER A 148 -1.88 -23.16 -7.96
CA SER A 148 -2.05 -22.28 -6.79
C SER A 148 -1.14 -22.59 -5.61
N GLU A 149 -0.74 -23.83 -5.39
CA GLU A 149 -0.02 -24.21 -4.18
C GLU A 149 1.38 -23.56 -4.06
N HIS A 150 2.00 -23.26 -5.20
CA HIS A 150 3.33 -22.65 -5.29
C HIS A 150 3.32 -21.10 -5.28
N LEU A 151 2.13 -20.47 -5.12
CA LEU A 151 1.98 -19.02 -5.33
C LEU A 151 2.22 -18.17 -4.09
N GLY A 152 2.16 -18.71 -2.88
CA GLY A 152 2.36 -17.86 -1.71
C GLY A 152 2.34 -18.56 -0.36
N ALA A 153 2.67 -17.78 0.70
CA ALA A 153 2.51 -18.20 2.09
C ALA A 153 1.05 -18.17 2.51
N ILE A 154 0.35 -17.09 2.19
CA ILE A 154 -1.10 -16.90 2.39
C ILE A 154 -1.72 -16.77 1.00
N PHE A 155 -2.62 -17.68 0.66
CA PHE A 155 -3.34 -17.70 -0.61
C PHE A 155 -4.83 -17.45 -0.39
N ILE A 156 -5.36 -16.42 -1.02
CA ILE A 156 -6.76 -15.99 -0.87
C ILE A 156 -7.49 -16.20 -2.19
N TYR A 157 -8.43 -17.13 -2.20
CA TYR A 157 -9.28 -17.42 -3.34
C TYR A 157 -10.47 -18.28 -2.90
N ARG A 158 -11.42 -18.54 -3.78
CA ARG A 158 -12.47 -19.54 -3.54
C ARG A 158 -11.87 -20.95 -3.47
N GLY A 159 -12.47 -21.82 -2.69
CA GLY A 159 -12.13 -23.24 -2.68
C GLY A 159 -12.64 -23.97 -3.94
N PRO A 160 -12.08 -25.14 -4.24
CA PRO A 160 -12.48 -25.90 -5.43
C PRO A 160 -13.95 -26.37 -5.39
N ALA A 161 -14.50 -26.58 -4.20
CA ALA A 161 -15.90 -26.96 -4.00
C ALA A 161 -16.86 -25.76 -3.90
N ASP A 162 -16.33 -24.53 -3.84
CA ASP A 162 -17.19 -23.35 -3.76
C ASP A 162 -17.88 -23.07 -5.09
N PRO A 163 -19.15 -22.64 -5.07
CA PRO A 163 -19.83 -22.21 -6.29
C PRO A 163 -19.11 -21.00 -6.90
N TRP A 164 -19.27 -20.82 -8.22
CA TRP A 164 -18.59 -19.72 -8.91
C TRP A 164 -18.85 -18.33 -8.31
N PRO A 165 -20.03 -17.98 -7.80
CA PRO A 165 -20.26 -16.67 -7.19
C PRO A 165 -19.52 -16.45 -5.86
N HIS A 166 -18.95 -17.49 -5.23
CA HIS A 166 -18.22 -17.32 -3.98
C HIS A 166 -16.99 -16.43 -4.18
N MET A 167 -16.87 -15.38 -3.40
CA MET A 167 -15.78 -14.40 -3.42
C MET A 167 -15.32 -14.15 -1.99
N PRO A 168 -14.06 -14.42 -1.65
CA PRO A 168 -13.49 -13.97 -0.38
C PRO A 168 -13.66 -12.45 -0.22
N ARG A 169 -14.06 -12.01 0.97
CA ARG A 169 -14.30 -10.58 1.18
C ARG A 169 -14.10 -10.13 2.63
N ASN A 170 -13.74 -8.86 2.78
CA ASN A 170 -13.57 -8.20 4.09
C ASN A 170 -12.67 -8.99 5.03
N ILE A 171 -11.45 -9.25 4.58
CA ILE A 171 -10.40 -9.95 5.33
C ILE A 171 -9.35 -8.91 5.74
N VAL A 172 -8.93 -8.94 7.01
CA VAL A 172 -7.87 -8.10 7.54
C VAL A 172 -6.70 -8.97 7.95
N ILE A 173 -5.50 -8.69 7.43
CA ILE A 173 -4.24 -9.36 7.81
C ILE A 173 -3.33 -8.30 8.40
N GLN A 174 -2.99 -8.45 9.68
CA GLN A 174 -2.27 -7.42 10.40
C GLN A 174 -1.28 -7.92 11.44
N ASN A 175 -0.29 -7.06 11.77
CA ASN A 175 0.66 -7.24 12.88
C ASN A 175 1.56 -8.47 12.74
N LEU A 176 1.76 -8.98 11.54
CA LEU A 176 2.55 -10.16 11.24
C LEU A 176 3.89 -9.80 10.58
N ARG A 177 4.87 -10.70 10.70
CA ARG A 177 6.02 -10.78 9.82
C ARG A 177 5.78 -11.93 8.83
N ILE A 178 5.85 -11.68 7.51
CA ILE A 178 5.55 -12.68 6.47
C ILE A 178 6.75 -12.80 5.53
N THR A 179 7.34 -13.99 5.47
CA THR A 179 8.61 -14.22 4.78
C THR A 179 8.65 -15.55 4.02
N GLY A 180 9.64 -15.70 3.16
CA GLY A 180 10.09 -17.01 2.65
C GLY A 180 9.32 -17.58 1.45
N ALA A 181 8.27 -16.95 0.95
CA ALA A 181 7.60 -17.36 -0.29
C ALA A 181 8.43 -16.90 -1.50
N HIS A 182 9.48 -17.64 -1.80
CA HIS A 182 10.51 -17.24 -2.75
C HIS A 182 10.94 -18.44 -3.61
N LYS A 183 11.19 -18.22 -4.89
CA LYS A 183 11.59 -19.21 -5.89
C LYS A 183 12.71 -20.19 -5.43
N GLY A 184 13.64 -19.72 -4.60
CA GLY A 184 14.72 -20.55 -4.06
C GLY A 184 14.30 -21.50 -2.93
N ASN A 185 13.09 -21.33 -2.41
CA ASN A 185 12.59 -22.06 -1.25
C ASN A 185 11.64 -23.19 -1.63
N ARG A 186 11.46 -24.13 -0.69
CA ARG A 186 10.60 -25.32 -0.84
C ARG A 186 9.53 -25.35 0.22
N TYR A 187 8.52 -26.17 0.00
CA TYR A 187 7.44 -26.44 0.94
C TYR A 187 6.99 -27.90 0.84
N THR A 188 6.26 -28.38 1.82
CA THR A 188 5.55 -29.66 1.76
C THR A 188 4.15 -29.41 1.21
N ALA A 189 3.85 -29.99 0.06
CA ALA A 189 2.56 -29.86 -0.61
C ALA A 189 1.46 -30.63 0.10
N GLN A 190 0.20 -30.33 -0.21
CA GLN A 190 -0.96 -31.00 0.38
C GLN A 190 -1.01 -32.51 0.09
N ASP A 191 -0.29 -33.01 -0.91
CA ASP A 191 -0.13 -34.44 -1.21
C ASP A 191 1.09 -35.07 -0.52
N GLY A 192 1.75 -34.34 0.39
CA GLY A 192 2.95 -34.77 1.09
C GLY A 192 4.26 -34.67 0.31
N SER A 193 4.21 -34.32 -0.98
CA SER A 193 5.40 -34.18 -1.80
C SER A 193 6.12 -32.84 -1.54
N THR A 194 7.40 -32.77 -1.91
CA THR A 194 8.13 -31.50 -1.87
C THR A 194 7.79 -30.65 -3.10
N GLY A 195 7.33 -29.41 -2.87
CA GLY A 195 7.11 -28.38 -3.88
C GLY A 195 8.17 -27.30 -3.84
N SER A 196 8.26 -26.51 -4.92
CA SER A 196 9.08 -25.30 -4.99
C SER A 196 8.19 -24.10 -5.32
N TYR A 197 8.46 -22.95 -4.70
CA TYR A 197 7.74 -21.73 -5.02
C TYR A 197 8.03 -21.24 -6.44
N SER A 198 7.02 -20.64 -7.07
CA SER A 198 7.17 -20.02 -8.40
C SER A 198 8.00 -18.74 -8.35
N LEU A 199 8.36 -18.22 -9.52
CA LEU A 199 9.03 -16.93 -9.65
C LEU A 199 8.19 -15.83 -8.99
N GLY A 200 6.89 -15.73 -9.30
CA GLY A 200 5.97 -14.73 -8.75
C GLY A 200 5.37 -15.07 -7.39
N ALA A 201 5.92 -16.04 -6.65
CA ALA A 201 5.41 -16.39 -5.33
C ALA A 201 5.45 -15.18 -4.38
N SER A 202 4.44 -15.04 -3.54
CA SER A 202 4.20 -13.84 -2.76
C SER A 202 4.01 -14.14 -1.27
N GLY A 203 4.34 -13.20 -0.41
CA GLY A 203 3.96 -13.32 1.00
C GLY A 203 2.46 -13.48 1.16
N ILE A 204 1.69 -12.61 0.48
CA ILE A 204 0.23 -12.71 0.35
C ILE A 204 -0.10 -12.73 -1.14
N TYR A 205 -0.79 -13.76 -1.60
CA TYR A 205 -1.27 -13.90 -2.97
C TYR A 205 -2.80 -13.99 -2.96
N ALA A 206 -3.47 -13.01 -3.54
CA ALA A 206 -4.92 -12.95 -3.58
C ALA A 206 -5.45 -12.85 -5.00
N VAL A 207 -6.55 -13.52 -5.27
CA VAL A 207 -7.27 -13.44 -6.53
C VAL A 207 -8.75 -13.32 -6.22
N ARG A 208 -9.46 -12.44 -6.95
CA ARG A 208 -10.92 -12.30 -6.79
C ARG A 208 -11.32 -12.04 -5.33
N VAL A 209 -10.79 -11.01 -4.73
CA VAL A 209 -11.09 -10.64 -3.35
C VAL A 209 -11.65 -9.22 -3.29
N GLU A 210 -12.67 -9.03 -2.44
CA GLU A 210 -13.24 -7.70 -2.19
C GLU A 210 -12.92 -7.23 -0.77
N GLY A 211 -12.38 -6.00 -0.62
CA GLY A 211 -12.17 -5.39 0.69
C GLY A 211 -11.07 -6.05 1.52
N LEU A 212 -10.02 -6.58 0.88
CA LEU A 212 -8.84 -7.05 1.58
C LEU A 212 -8.07 -5.87 2.17
N THR A 213 -7.80 -5.93 3.47
CA THR A 213 -6.93 -4.98 4.17
C THR A 213 -5.68 -5.68 4.66
N VAL A 214 -4.52 -5.23 4.21
CA VAL A 214 -3.19 -5.66 4.68
C VAL A 214 -2.59 -4.49 5.43
N GLN A 215 -2.43 -4.59 6.75
CA GLN A 215 -2.01 -3.45 7.54
C GLN A 215 -1.02 -3.79 8.66
N ASN A 216 -0.10 -2.87 8.93
CA ASN A 216 0.88 -2.98 10.02
C ASN A 216 1.69 -4.29 10.02
N ASN A 217 1.98 -4.84 8.83
CA ASN A 217 2.81 -6.02 8.69
C ASN A 217 4.24 -5.63 8.29
N GLU A 218 5.17 -6.55 8.54
CA GLU A 218 6.48 -6.57 7.89
C GLU A 218 6.50 -7.71 6.87
N ILE A 219 6.65 -7.38 5.59
CA ILE A 219 6.60 -8.36 4.50
C ILE A 219 7.90 -8.29 3.70
N THR A 220 8.73 -9.30 3.84
CA THR A 220 10.10 -9.30 3.30
C THR A 220 10.56 -10.70 2.90
N GLY A 221 11.54 -10.79 2.02
CA GLY A 221 12.17 -12.07 1.65
C GLY A 221 11.30 -12.99 0.79
N ASN A 222 10.28 -12.45 0.12
CA ASN A 222 9.41 -13.18 -0.82
C ASN A 222 9.79 -12.89 -2.29
N GLY A 223 9.14 -13.52 -3.24
CA GLY A 223 9.16 -13.09 -4.64
C GLY A 223 8.45 -11.75 -4.77
N ASN A 224 7.12 -11.68 -4.63
CA ASN A 224 6.42 -10.42 -4.36
C ASN A 224 6.10 -10.31 -2.87
N GLY A 225 6.02 -9.08 -2.36
CA GLY A 225 5.51 -8.89 -1.00
C GLY A 225 4.01 -9.21 -0.94
N VAL A 226 3.19 -8.42 -1.62
CA VAL A 226 1.75 -8.63 -1.79
C VAL A 226 1.42 -8.62 -3.28
N PHE A 227 0.72 -9.65 -3.72
CA PHE A 227 0.21 -9.77 -5.08
C PHE A 227 -1.32 -9.92 -5.04
N VAL A 228 -2.04 -9.02 -5.71
CA VAL A 228 -3.50 -9.12 -5.87
C VAL A 228 -3.84 -9.05 -7.35
N ASN A 229 -4.58 -10.04 -7.83
CA ASN A 229 -4.90 -10.17 -9.24
C ASN A 229 -6.41 -10.10 -9.53
N SER A 230 -6.71 -9.61 -10.73
CA SER A 230 -7.99 -9.72 -11.42
C SER A 230 -7.72 -10.41 -12.76
N ARG A 231 -8.47 -11.46 -13.11
CA ARG A 231 -8.17 -12.30 -14.27
C ARG A 231 -9.23 -12.27 -15.35
N GLY A 232 -10.41 -11.75 -15.05
CA GLY A 232 -11.54 -11.70 -15.96
C GLY A 232 -12.71 -10.92 -15.37
N ASP A 233 -13.78 -10.77 -16.15
CA ASP A 233 -14.92 -9.94 -15.80
C ASP A 233 -15.68 -10.44 -14.57
N ASP A 234 -15.72 -11.75 -14.36
CA ASP A 234 -16.29 -12.39 -13.17
C ASP A 234 -15.22 -12.79 -12.14
N ASP A 235 -13.96 -12.48 -12.37
CA ASP A 235 -12.83 -12.92 -11.57
C ASP A 235 -11.90 -11.73 -11.28
N PHE A 236 -12.43 -10.69 -10.64
CA PHE A 236 -11.74 -9.45 -10.32
C PHE A 236 -11.70 -9.16 -8.81
N SER A 237 -10.72 -8.34 -8.41
CA SER A 237 -10.54 -7.86 -7.06
C SER A 237 -10.94 -6.38 -6.94
N SER A 238 -11.38 -5.94 -5.75
CA SER A 238 -11.80 -4.55 -5.53
C SER A 238 -11.58 -4.08 -4.10
N PHE A 239 -11.41 -2.76 -3.94
CA PHE A 239 -11.29 -2.08 -2.64
C PHE A 239 -10.18 -2.67 -1.76
N ILE A 240 -8.98 -2.82 -2.34
CA ILE A 240 -7.80 -3.33 -1.65
C ILE A 240 -7.17 -2.18 -0.85
N THR A 241 -6.91 -2.40 0.43
CA THR A 241 -6.24 -1.43 1.29
C THR A 241 -4.90 -1.99 1.78
N ILE A 242 -3.82 -1.36 1.38
CA ILE A 242 -2.45 -1.67 1.83
C ILE A 242 -1.98 -0.47 2.65
N ARG A 243 -1.92 -0.60 3.97
CA ARG A 243 -1.60 0.55 4.81
C ARG A 243 -0.69 0.23 5.98
N ARG A 244 0.21 1.16 6.29
CA ARG A 244 1.09 1.09 7.48
C ARG A 244 1.92 -0.18 7.55
N ASN A 245 2.29 -0.74 6.38
CA ASN A 245 3.17 -1.89 6.30
C ASN A 245 4.62 -1.46 6.05
N ARG A 246 5.54 -2.31 6.41
CA ARG A 246 6.93 -2.27 6.00
C ARG A 246 7.16 -3.37 4.96
N LEU A 247 7.35 -2.97 3.70
CA LEU A 247 7.54 -3.88 2.57
C LEU A 247 8.93 -3.64 1.97
N PHE A 248 9.82 -4.61 2.06
CA PHE A 248 11.20 -4.47 1.58
C PHE A 248 11.85 -5.83 1.36
N GLY A 249 12.96 -5.87 0.62
CA GLY A 249 13.75 -7.08 0.44
C GLY A 249 13.02 -8.22 -0.29
N ASN A 250 11.90 -7.94 -0.97
CA ASN A 250 11.23 -8.87 -1.87
C ASN A 250 11.87 -8.81 -3.27
N GLY A 251 11.44 -9.66 -4.20
CA GLY A 251 12.00 -9.75 -5.53
C GLY A 251 12.92 -10.94 -5.74
N ASN A 252 13.23 -11.25 -6.99
CA ASN A 252 14.19 -12.29 -7.38
C ASN A 252 15.38 -11.67 -8.12
N VAL A 253 16.57 -12.16 -7.85
CA VAL A 253 17.80 -11.69 -8.50
C VAL A 253 17.69 -11.80 -10.01
N GLY A 254 17.98 -10.71 -10.72
CA GLY A 254 17.94 -10.60 -12.18
C GLY A 254 16.53 -10.54 -12.78
N SER A 255 15.46 -10.54 -11.96
CA SER A 255 14.09 -10.46 -12.44
C SER A 255 13.50 -9.06 -12.25
N TYR A 256 12.75 -8.60 -13.25
CA TYR A 256 12.03 -7.33 -13.27
C TYR A 256 10.52 -7.50 -13.06
N THR A 257 10.03 -8.73 -12.87
CA THR A 257 8.60 -9.05 -12.77
C THR A 257 8.07 -9.12 -11.35
N GLU A 258 8.95 -9.14 -10.34
CA GLU A 258 8.57 -9.18 -8.93
C GLU A 258 8.86 -7.85 -8.23
N HIS A 259 7.96 -7.48 -7.33
CA HIS A 259 7.87 -6.17 -6.70
C HIS A 259 7.58 -6.30 -5.19
N ASN A 260 7.73 -5.22 -4.42
CA ASN A 260 7.16 -5.25 -3.05
C ASN A 260 5.63 -5.30 -3.09
N LEU A 261 5.01 -4.62 -4.06
CA LEU A 261 3.57 -4.63 -4.30
C LEU A 261 3.29 -4.83 -5.79
N TYR A 262 2.38 -5.74 -6.13
CA TYR A 262 1.82 -5.87 -7.47
C TYR A 262 0.31 -6.06 -7.36
N ILE A 263 -0.46 -5.04 -7.71
CA ILE A 263 -1.92 -5.02 -7.51
C ILE A 263 -2.63 -4.74 -8.82
N GLN A 264 -3.66 -5.54 -9.11
CA GLN A 264 -4.60 -5.35 -10.21
C GLN A 264 -6.02 -5.46 -9.67
N ALA A 265 -6.66 -4.32 -9.39
CA ALA A 265 -7.94 -4.25 -8.71
C ALA A 265 -8.74 -2.99 -9.06
N VAL A 266 -10.02 -2.98 -8.71
CA VAL A 266 -10.83 -1.77 -8.72
C VAL A 266 -10.55 -0.98 -7.45
N ARG A 267 -10.10 0.29 -7.59
CA ARG A 267 -9.96 1.29 -6.51
C ARG A 267 -9.13 0.86 -5.30
N PRO A 268 -7.85 0.55 -5.45
CA PRO A 268 -6.97 0.28 -4.32
C PRO A 268 -6.52 1.56 -3.60
N LEU A 269 -6.18 1.41 -2.32
CA LEU A 269 -5.57 2.45 -1.48
C LEU A 269 -4.23 1.97 -0.92
N TYR A 270 -3.21 2.81 -1.04
CA TYR A 270 -1.88 2.62 -0.45
C TYR A 270 -1.58 3.80 0.47
N GLU A 271 -1.54 3.56 1.78
CA GLU A 271 -1.50 4.64 2.77
C GLU A 271 -0.50 4.36 3.89
N GLY A 272 0.39 5.31 4.16
CA GLY A 272 1.28 5.28 5.32
C GLY A 272 2.28 4.13 5.35
N ASN A 273 2.59 3.51 4.19
CA ASN A 273 3.54 2.41 4.12
C ASN A 273 4.98 2.91 4.01
N TYR A 274 5.91 2.15 4.56
CA TYR A 274 7.31 2.17 4.13
C TYR A 274 7.50 1.09 3.06
N ILE A 275 7.79 1.51 1.84
CA ILE A 275 8.08 0.64 0.70
C ILE A 275 9.56 0.79 0.37
N GLY A 276 10.38 -0.10 0.91
CA GLY A 276 11.83 -0.06 0.83
C GLY A 276 12.39 -0.70 -0.42
N GLN A 277 13.72 -0.83 -0.45
CA GLN A 277 14.45 -1.48 -1.53
C GLN A 277 14.01 -2.93 -1.72
N LEU A 278 14.10 -3.41 -2.95
CA LEU A 278 14.01 -4.83 -3.25
C LEU A 278 15.26 -5.58 -2.76
N ARG A 279 15.22 -6.90 -2.86
CA ARG A 279 16.39 -7.76 -2.62
C ARG A 279 17.56 -7.30 -3.49
N PRO A 280 18.80 -7.28 -2.97
CA PRO A 280 19.97 -6.96 -3.80
C PRO A 280 20.01 -7.80 -5.08
N GLY A 281 20.15 -7.13 -6.22
CA GLY A 281 20.16 -7.75 -7.54
C GLY A 281 18.78 -8.02 -8.17
N ALA A 282 17.68 -7.77 -7.48
CA ALA A 282 16.34 -7.69 -8.08
C ALA A 282 16.18 -6.34 -8.78
N VAL A 283 15.51 -6.33 -9.94
CA VAL A 283 15.40 -5.15 -10.80
C VAL A 283 13.94 -4.75 -11.11
N GLY A 284 13.01 -5.21 -10.30
CA GLY A 284 11.60 -4.81 -10.35
C GLY A 284 11.35 -3.41 -9.79
N SER A 285 10.13 -2.94 -9.87
CA SER A 285 9.69 -1.67 -9.27
C SER A 285 9.38 -1.82 -7.78
N SER A 286 9.44 -0.74 -7.00
CA SER A 286 9.00 -0.79 -5.60
C SER A 286 7.53 -1.14 -5.50
N MET A 287 6.69 -0.55 -6.35
CA MET A 287 5.29 -0.96 -6.52
C MET A 287 4.87 -0.92 -7.98
N LYS A 288 4.08 -1.92 -8.39
CA LYS A 288 3.40 -1.98 -9.69
C LYS A 288 1.90 -2.06 -9.47
N ASP A 289 1.18 -1.18 -10.13
CA ASP A 289 -0.27 -1.06 -10.03
C ASP A 289 -0.89 -1.04 -11.43
N ARG A 290 -1.83 -1.96 -11.65
CA ARG A 290 -2.60 -2.10 -12.90
C ARG A 290 -4.09 -1.91 -12.64
N SER A 291 -4.40 -1.02 -11.71
CA SER A 291 -5.75 -0.86 -11.17
C SER A 291 -6.45 0.36 -11.74
N SER A 292 -7.75 0.49 -11.45
CA SER A 292 -8.49 1.74 -11.64
C SER A 292 -8.37 2.64 -10.42
N ALA A 293 -8.37 3.95 -10.63
CA ALA A 293 -8.58 4.95 -9.59
C ALA A 293 -7.68 4.80 -8.35
N SER A 294 -6.41 4.46 -8.55
CA SER A 294 -5.47 4.20 -7.46
C SER A 294 -5.19 5.45 -6.64
N VAL A 295 -5.22 5.32 -5.30
CA VAL A 295 -4.81 6.37 -4.37
C VAL A 295 -3.55 5.94 -3.63
N ILE A 296 -2.47 6.70 -3.78
CA ILE A 296 -1.17 6.47 -3.15
C ILE A 296 -0.85 7.70 -2.31
N ARG A 297 -0.95 7.59 -0.99
CA ARG A 297 -0.80 8.76 -0.11
C ARG A 297 -0.02 8.47 1.16
N TYR A 298 0.74 9.46 1.60
CA TYR A 298 1.46 9.44 2.89
C TYR A 298 2.42 8.27 3.05
N ASN A 299 2.99 7.75 1.95
CA ASN A 299 3.96 6.68 2.01
C ASN A 299 5.39 7.24 1.98
N HIS A 300 6.32 6.47 2.53
CA HIS A 300 7.74 6.61 2.24
C HIS A 300 8.14 5.50 1.28
N ILE A 301 8.52 5.88 0.06
CA ILE A 301 8.94 4.97 -1.00
C ILE A 301 10.44 5.17 -1.24
N ASP A 302 11.23 4.20 -0.82
CA ASP A 302 12.65 4.13 -1.13
C ASP A 302 12.81 3.32 -2.43
N ALA A 303 12.93 4.05 -3.54
CA ALA A 303 12.75 3.50 -4.87
C ALA A 303 13.75 2.39 -5.20
N ALA A 304 13.23 1.29 -5.74
CA ALA A 304 13.97 0.26 -6.45
C ALA A 304 14.32 0.73 -7.88
N ALA A 305 14.11 -0.09 -8.91
CA ALA A 305 14.31 0.34 -10.30
C ALA A 305 13.38 1.51 -10.66
N ARG A 306 12.08 1.39 -10.33
CA ARG A 306 11.10 2.47 -10.36
C ARG A 306 10.45 2.58 -8.99
N ALA A 307 10.07 3.78 -8.59
CA ALA A 307 9.30 3.97 -7.36
C ALA A 307 7.87 3.47 -7.56
N ILE A 308 7.20 3.97 -8.58
CA ILE A 308 5.79 3.72 -8.86
C ILE A 308 5.61 3.40 -10.35
N ASP A 309 4.98 2.27 -10.62
CA ASP A 309 4.67 1.77 -11.96
C ASP A 309 3.14 1.67 -12.09
N LEU A 310 2.49 2.77 -12.52
CA LEU A 310 1.05 2.92 -12.67
C LEU A 310 0.66 2.73 -14.14
N VAL A 311 0.35 1.51 -14.52
CA VAL A 311 0.15 1.14 -15.92
C VAL A 311 -1.24 0.56 -16.17
N GLU A 312 -1.51 0.19 -17.40
CA GLU A 312 -2.80 -0.36 -17.82
C GLU A 312 -3.11 -1.71 -17.18
N ILE A 313 -4.40 -2.04 -17.14
CA ILE A 313 -4.91 -3.36 -16.77
C ILE A 313 -4.37 -4.44 -17.70
N GLU A 314 -3.93 -5.54 -17.15
CA GLU A 314 -3.53 -6.72 -17.91
C GLU A 314 -4.76 -7.61 -18.23
N GLY A 315 -4.84 -8.10 -19.47
CA GLY A 315 -5.94 -8.96 -19.90
C GLY A 315 -7.29 -8.25 -20.13
N GLY A 316 -7.35 -6.92 -20.02
CA GLY A 316 -8.54 -6.14 -20.37
C GLY A 316 -9.78 -6.40 -19.49
N VAL A 317 -9.58 -6.72 -18.21
CA VAL A 317 -10.66 -7.02 -17.24
C VAL A 317 -11.68 -5.90 -17.16
N GLY A 318 -12.92 -6.17 -17.59
CA GLY A 318 -13.99 -5.18 -17.75
C GLY A 318 -14.30 -4.36 -16.51
N PRO A 319 -14.53 -4.94 -15.32
CA PRO A 319 -14.82 -4.17 -14.11
C PRO A 319 -13.74 -3.16 -13.73
N VAL A 320 -12.48 -3.42 -14.03
CA VAL A 320 -11.37 -2.47 -13.82
C VAL A 320 -11.34 -1.44 -14.94
N LYS A 321 -11.36 -1.90 -16.20
CA LYS A 321 -11.27 -1.04 -17.39
C LYS A 321 -12.44 -0.07 -17.52
N ASN A 322 -13.63 -0.49 -17.12
CA ASN A 322 -14.87 0.28 -17.25
C ASN A 322 -15.21 1.10 -16.00
N ASP A 323 -14.35 1.09 -14.97
CA ASP A 323 -14.50 2.06 -13.87
C ASP A 323 -14.38 3.48 -14.44
N VAL A 324 -15.34 4.33 -14.12
CA VAL A 324 -15.39 5.73 -14.60
C VAL A 324 -14.16 6.55 -14.25
N LEU A 325 -13.35 6.08 -13.30
CA LEU A 325 -12.09 6.67 -12.86
C LEU A 325 -10.86 5.85 -13.32
N TYR A 326 -11.03 4.94 -14.27
CA TYR A 326 -9.92 4.07 -14.73
C TYR A 326 -8.71 4.87 -15.18
N ASP A 327 -8.95 5.93 -15.89
CA ASP A 327 -7.91 6.77 -16.50
C ASP A 327 -7.24 7.74 -15.51
N ASP A 328 -7.71 7.80 -14.25
CA ASP A 328 -7.17 8.73 -13.26
C ASP A 328 -6.48 8.02 -12.09
N ALA A 329 -5.49 8.69 -11.49
CA ALA A 329 -4.83 8.25 -10.25
C ALA A 329 -4.40 9.46 -9.41
N TRP A 330 -4.29 9.25 -8.08
CA TRP A 330 -3.90 10.29 -7.12
C TRP A 330 -2.69 9.84 -6.32
N VAL A 331 -1.61 10.60 -6.44
CA VAL A 331 -0.34 10.37 -5.73
C VAL A 331 0.00 11.62 -4.95
N TYR A 332 -0.17 11.59 -3.63
CA TYR A 332 0.02 12.79 -2.83
C TYR A 332 0.53 12.56 -1.40
N GLY A 333 1.21 13.55 -0.86
CA GLY A 333 1.74 13.51 0.51
C GLY A 333 2.81 12.44 0.71
N ASN A 334 3.44 11.94 -0.36
CA ASN A 334 4.45 10.89 -0.26
C ASN A 334 5.87 11.47 -0.22
N LEU A 335 6.74 10.82 0.53
CA LEU A 335 8.18 10.93 0.40
C LEU A 335 8.67 9.85 -0.57
N ILE A 336 9.30 10.24 -1.67
CA ILE A 336 9.85 9.33 -2.69
C ILE A 336 11.34 9.59 -2.79
N VAL A 337 12.16 8.64 -2.40
CA VAL A 337 13.63 8.73 -2.42
C VAL A 337 14.20 7.78 -3.45
N SER A 338 15.00 8.28 -4.37
CA SER A 338 15.69 7.47 -5.39
C SER A 338 17.18 7.77 -5.36
N ASP A 339 17.95 6.80 -4.93
CA ASP A 339 19.41 6.90 -4.85
C ASP A 339 20.06 6.01 -5.92
N HIS A 340 20.50 6.65 -7.01
CA HIS A 340 21.14 5.98 -8.15
C HIS A 340 22.60 5.65 -7.90
N ASP A 341 23.19 6.11 -6.80
CA ASP A 341 24.55 5.77 -6.41
C ASP A 341 24.61 4.41 -5.67
N ARG A 342 23.44 3.84 -5.33
CA ARG A 342 23.39 2.52 -4.70
C ARG A 342 23.74 1.41 -5.68
N PRO A 343 24.46 0.36 -5.23
CA PRO A 343 24.71 -0.83 -6.02
C PRO A 343 23.39 -1.46 -6.50
N GLY A 344 23.26 -1.69 -7.80
CA GLY A 344 22.08 -2.34 -8.38
C GLY A 344 20.93 -1.39 -8.75
N ALA A 345 21.10 -0.09 -8.61
CA ALA A 345 20.14 0.87 -9.18
C ALA A 345 20.11 0.70 -10.70
N SER A 346 18.94 0.33 -11.25
CA SER A 346 18.84 -0.10 -12.65
C SER A 346 18.01 0.81 -13.54
N SER A 347 17.26 1.74 -12.98
CA SER A 347 16.43 2.66 -13.76
C SER A 347 16.44 4.07 -13.18
N SER A 348 16.53 5.02 -14.08
CA SER A 348 16.43 6.45 -13.80
C SER A 348 15.06 7.05 -14.15
N LEU A 349 14.07 6.20 -14.46
CA LEU A 349 12.69 6.56 -14.74
C LEU A 349 11.87 6.26 -13.48
N LEU A 350 11.44 7.30 -12.77
CA LEU A 350 10.97 7.14 -11.40
C LEU A 350 9.50 6.70 -11.32
N ILE A 351 8.64 7.33 -12.10
CA ILE A 351 7.19 7.08 -12.12
C ILE A 351 6.76 6.78 -13.56
N HIS A 352 6.25 5.59 -13.79
CA HIS A 352 5.65 5.20 -15.06
C HIS A 352 4.15 5.45 -15.00
N TRP A 353 3.64 6.18 -15.97
CA TRP A 353 2.22 6.55 -16.00
C TRP A 353 1.57 6.20 -17.32
N GLY A 354 0.50 5.41 -17.23
CA GLY A 354 -0.51 5.22 -18.26
C GLY A 354 -0.41 3.92 -19.02
N GLY A 355 0.75 3.48 -19.46
CA GLY A 355 0.81 2.28 -20.29
C GLY A 355 2.19 1.63 -20.39
N ASP A 356 2.19 0.32 -20.54
CA ASP A 356 3.39 -0.54 -20.54
C ASP A 356 3.39 -1.51 -21.73
N ASN A 357 2.33 -2.30 -21.92
CA ASN A 357 2.31 -3.42 -22.86
C ASN A 357 1.26 -3.32 -23.95
N ASP A 358 -0.01 -3.03 -23.60
CA ASP A 358 -1.14 -3.12 -24.54
C ASP A 358 -1.83 -1.77 -24.72
N PRO A 359 -1.58 -1.07 -25.84
CA PRO A 359 -2.15 0.26 -26.09
C PRO A 359 -3.69 0.32 -26.08
N ARG A 360 -4.38 -0.83 -26.27
CA ARG A 360 -5.85 -0.89 -26.20
C ARG A 360 -6.39 -0.59 -24.81
N TYR A 361 -5.56 -0.78 -23.80
CA TYR A 361 -5.92 -0.64 -22.39
C TYR A 361 -5.20 0.50 -21.69
N PHE A 362 -4.36 1.25 -22.37
CA PHE A 362 -3.64 2.38 -21.77
C PHE A 362 -4.59 3.32 -21.03
N ARG A 363 -4.15 3.79 -19.87
CA ARG A 363 -4.82 4.84 -19.10
C ARG A 363 -4.50 6.17 -19.77
N ASN A 364 -5.53 6.84 -20.29
CA ASN A 364 -5.39 8.04 -21.12
C ASN A 364 -5.90 9.32 -20.42
N GLY A 365 -5.84 9.35 -19.09
CA GLY A 365 -6.29 10.45 -18.28
C GLY A 365 -5.18 11.09 -17.45
N THR A 366 -5.49 11.45 -16.21
CA THR A 366 -4.65 12.33 -15.41
C THR A 366 -4.07 11.63 -14.18
N LEU A 367 -2.76 11.70 -14.03
CA LEU A 367 -2.07 11.48 -12.77
C LEU A 367 -2.07 12.81 -11.98
N TYR A 368 -2.83 12.88 -10.92
CA TYR A 368 -2.80 13.99 -9.97
C TYR A 368 -1.66 13.78 -8.98
N PHE A 369 -0.60 14.58 -9.12
CA PHE A 369 0.63 14.45 -8.36
C PHE A 369 0.89 15.70 -7.53
N TYR A 370 0.63 15.67 -6.20
CA TYR A 370 0.68 16.87 -5.41
C TYR A 370 1.15 16.64 -3.95
N ASN A 371 1.71 17.69 -3.36
CA ASN A 371 2.27 17.63 -2.01
C ASN A 371 3.22 16.42 -1.79
N ASN A 372 3.99 16.03 -2.81
CA ASN A 372 5.02 15.02 -2.65
C ASN A 372 6.40 15.69 -2.47
N THR A 373 7.25 15.06 -1.67
CA THR A 373 8.69 15.33 -1.65
C THR A 373 9.40 14.22 -2.41
N VAL A 374 9.99 14.57 -3.56
CA VAL A 374 10.75 13.66 -4.41
C VAL A 374 12.22 14.00 -4.30
N VAL A 375 13.03 13.06 -3.85
CA VAL A 375 14.47 13.24 -3.67
C VAL A 375 15.20 12.27 -4.55
N THR A 376 16.04 12.79 -5.44
CA THR A 376 16.88 12.00 -6.33
C THR A 376 18.35 12.28 -6.08
N ARG A 377 19.17 11.26 -6.04
CA ARG A 377 20.62 11.35 -5.93
C ARG A 377 21.28 10.59 -7.05
N ALA A 378 22.25 11.22 -7.74
CA ALA A 378 23.01 10.59 -8.81
C ALA A 378 24.37 11.27 -8.98
N SER A 379 25.46 10.66 -8.51
CA SER A 379 26.80 11.24 -8.65
C SER A 379 27.43 10.99 -10.02
N GLN A 380 27.01 9.93 -10.72
CA GLN A 380 27.64 9.44 -11.95
C GLN A 380 26.69 9.19 -13.12
N ILE A 381 25.44 9.60 -13.02
CA ILE A 381 24.48 9.40 -14.11
C ILE A 381 24.84 10.30 -15.30
N GLN A 382 24.79 9.72 -16.47
CA GLN A 382 24.74 10.53 -17.68
C GLN A 382 23.44 11.32 -17.65
N ALA A 383 23.53 12.63 -17.82
CA ALA A 383 22.48 13.64 -17.55
C ALA A 383 21.11 13.39 -18.19
N TYR A 384 21.01 12.46 -19.10
CA TYR A 384 19.82 12.27 -19.95
C TYR A 384 18.81 11.25 -19.42
N TYR A 385 19.12 10.54 -18.32
CA TYR A 385 18.24 9.46 -17.90
C TYR A 385 17.39 9.72 -16.66
N LEU A 386 17.68 10.75 -15.89
CA LEU A 386 16.89 11.00 -14.69
C LEU A 386 15.61 11.75 -15.04
N CYS A 387 14.52 11.00 -15.16
CA CYS A 387 13.19 11.54 -15.46
C CYS A 387 12.19 11.13 -14.38
N ILE A 388 11.36 12.08 -13.97
CA ILE A 388 10.33 11.80 -12.96
C ILE A 388 9.17 11.03 -13.59
N PHE A 389 8.59 11.52 -14.70
CA PHE A 389 7.40 10.93 -15.31
C PHE A 389 7.73 10.31 -16.67
N ASP A 390 7.57 8.99 -16.80
CA ASP A 390 7.65 8.24 -18.05
C ASP A 390 6.22 8.03 -18.57
N MET A 391 5.86 8.70 -19.67
CA MET A 391 4.53 8.67 -20.28
C MET A 391 4.65 8.21 -21.73
N PRO A 392 4.10 7.04 -22.11
CA PRO A 392 4.33 6.46 -23.43
C PRO A 392 3.56 7.15 -24.58
N THR A 393 2.47 7.88 -24.30
CA THR A 393 1.61 8.47 -25.33
C THR A 393 1.23 9.92 -25.05
N PRO A 394 0.84 10.71 -26.08
CA PRO A 394 0.44 12.10 -25.90
C PRO A 394 -0.90 12.31 -25.17
N THR A 395 -1.68 11.23 -24.96
CA THR A 395 -2.97 11.31 -24.28
C THR A 395 -2.86 11.28 -22.76
N GLN A 396 -1.69 10.92 -22.23
CA GLN A 396 -1.44 10.89 -20.80
C GLN A 396 -1.07 12.27 -20.28
N ARG A 397 -1.56 12.56 -19.08
CA ARG A 397 -1.37 13.87 -18.43
C ARG A 397 -0.90 13.69 -16.99
N VAL A 398 -0.01 14.56 -16.55
CA VAL A 398 0.36 14.74 -15.14
C VAL A 398 0.00 16.15 -14.73
N GLU A 399 -0.80 16.31 -13.68
CA GLU A 399 -1.02 17.60 -13.03
C GLU A 399 -0.23 17.62 -11.71
N ALA A 400 0.78 18.48 -11.63
CA ALA A 400 1.70 18.54 -10.48
C ALA A 400 1.56 19.87 -9.72
N ALA A 401 1.29 19.81 -8.41
CA ALA A 401 1.13 20.99 -7.57
C ALA A 401 1.71 20.79 -6.16
N ALA A 402 2.23 21.86 -5.59
CA ALA A 402 2.75 21.89 -4.22
C ALA A 402 3.82 20.82 -3.91
N ASN A 403 4.55 20.36 -4.92
CA ASN A 403 5.62 19.37 -4.74
C ASN A 403 6.97 20.02 -4.48
N VAL A 404 7.87 19.24 -3.88
CA VAL A 404 9.30 19.56 -3.75
C VAL A 404 10.09 18.49 -4.50
N PHE A 405 10.80 18.88 -5.57
CA PHE A 405 11.66 18.00 -6.37
C PHE A 405 13.12 18.32 -6.14
N VAL A 406 13.77 17.51 -5.31
CA VAL A 406 15.19 17.66 -4.95
C VAL A 406 16.05 16.76 -5.82
N HIS A 407 17.09 17.32 -6.41
CA HIS A 407 18.14 16.55 -7.10
C HIS A 407 19.50 16.93 -6.56
N THR A 408 20.31 15.94 -6.22
CA THR A 408 21.69 16.10 -5.76
C THR A 408 22.64 15.26 -6.59
N GLY A 409 23.82 15.78 -6.84
CA GLY A 409 24.84 15.09 -7.62
C GLY A 409 25.01 15.66 -9.01
N SER A 410 25.52 14.85 -9.92
CA SER A 410 25.74 15.21 -11.33
C SER A 410 24.48 14.96 -12.17
N GLY A 411 24.42 15.64 -13.29
CA GLY A 411 23.32 15.45 -14.23
C GLY A 411 22.20 16.50 -14.02
N ARG A 412 21.07 16.21 -14.64
CA ARG A 412 19.93 17.14 -14.70
C ARG A 412 18.64 16.40 -14.37
N LEU A 413 17.83 16.98 -13.49
CA LEU A 413 16.49 16.51 -13.24
C LEU A 413 15.59 16.87 -14.43
N ASN A 414 15.09 15.87 -15.16
CA ASN A 414 14.03 16.05 -16.16
C ASN A 414 12.69 15.68 -15.53
N LEU A 415 11.64 16.48 -15.79
CA LEU A 415 10.31 16.09 -15.30
C LEU A 415 9.71 15.00 -16.19
N GLY A 416 9.77 15.12 -17.51
CA GLY A 416 9.09 14.21 -18.43
C GLY A 416 10.02 13.41 -19.34
N TYR A 417 9.50 12.26 -19.78
CA TYR A 417 10.12 11.38 -20.76
C TYR A 417 9.09 10.77 -21.71
N LYS A 418 9.49 10.50 -22.94
CA LYS A 418 8.71 10.03 -24.10
C LYS A 418 7.72 11.06 -24.60
N SER A 419 6.49 11.09 -24.09
CA SER A 419 5.39 11.91 -24.62
C SER A 419 4.51 12.46 -23.50
N GLY A 420 3.24 12.77 -23.78
CA GLY A 420 2.27 13.22 -22.79
C GLY A 420 2.36 14.69 -22.43
N ALA A 421 1.57 15.10 -21.46
CA ALA A 421 1.50 16.47 -20.99
C ALA A 421 1.84 16.59 -19.50
N ILE A 422 2.73 17.52 -19.14
CA ILE A 422 2.98 17.89 -17.75
C ILE A 422 2.43 19.30 -17.53
N VAL A 423 1.52 19.42 -16.59
CA VAL A 423 0.90 20.69 -16.20
C VAL A 423 1.31 21.02 -14.78
N LEU A 424 2.15 22.03 -14.62
CA LEU A 424 2.43 22.57 -13.31
C LEU A 424 1.30 23.50 -12.88
N ARG A 425 0.82 23.30 -11.68
CA ARG A 425 -0.18 24.17 -11.04
C ARG A 425 0.36 24.69 -9.71
N ASP A 426 -0.18 25.81 -9.25
CA ASP A 426 0.24 26.44 -7.99
C ASP A 426 1.76 26.60 -7.86
N THR A 427 2.30 26.46 -6.66
CA THR A 427 3.74 26.57 -6.42
C THR A 427 4.35 25.16 -6.35
N ASN A 428 5.45 24.93 -7.07
CA ASN A 428 6.32 23.77 -6.92
C ASN A 428 7.75 24.26 -6.71
N TRP A 429 8.53 23.57 -5.89
CA TRP A 429 9.96 23.79 -5.76
C TRP A 429 10.75 22.76 -6.53
N LEU A 430 11.75 23.21 -7.30
CA LEU A 430 12.63 22.35 -8.09
C LEU A 430 14.10 22.72 -7.88
N SER A 431 14.97 21.73 -7.84
CA SER A 431 16.42 21.95 -7.82
C SER A 431 16.86 22.73 -9.05
N LYS A 432 17.75 23.72 -8.83
CA LYS A 432 18.28 24.57 -9.90
C LYS A 432 18.86 23.74 -11.04
N GLY A 433 18.56 24.14 -12.27
CA GLY A 433 19.04 23.49 -13.48
C GLY A 433 18.18 22.32 -13.94
N TRP A 434 16.98 22.16 -13.43
CA TRP A 434 16.00 21.20 -13.91
C TRP A 434 15.62 21.44 -15.36
N ALA A 435 15.03 20.45 -16.02
CA ALA A 435 14.48 20.56 -17.36
C ALA A 435 13.04 20.04 -17.44
N LYS A 436 12.28 20.59 -18.39
CA LYS A 436 10.89 20.20 -18.63
C LYS A 436 10.78 18.72 -18.99
N ALA A 437 11.61 18.26 -19.91
CA ALA A 437 11.61 16.88 -20.38
C ALA A 437 12.96 16.51 -20.98
N TRP A 438 13.19 15.20 -21.10
CA TRP A 438 14.28 14.65 -21.88
C TRP A 438 13.99 14.61 -23.38
N THR A 439 12.73 14.35 -23.77
CA THR A 439 12.28 14.29 -25.16
C THR A 439 11.46 15.53 -25.54
N ALA A 440 11.47 15.88 -26.82
CA ALA A 440 10.76 17.06 -27.34
C ALA A 440 9.24 16.83 -27.44
N GLU A 441 8.77 15.58 -27.35
CA GLU A 441 7.35 15.24 -27.49
C GLU A 441 6.53 15.54 -26.23
N VAL A 442 7.17 15.81 -25.10
CA VAL A 442 6.46 16.16 -23.87
C VAL A 442 5.94 17.60 -23.95
N THR A 443 4.63 17.75 -23.90
CA THR A 443 3.99 19.05 -23.76
C THR A 443 4.12 19.57 -22.32
N PHE A 444 4.40 20.86 -22.16
CA PHE A 444 4.62 21.44 -20.84
C PHE A 444 3.83 22.73 -20.68
N GLU A 445 2.96 22.77 -19.68
CA GLU A 445 2.10 23.90 -19.36
C GLU A 445 2.37 24.43 -17.95
N THR A 446 2.37 25.76 -17.81
CA THR A 446 2.64 26.44 -16.52
C THR A 446 1.58 27.51 -16.21
N THR A 447 0.38 27.40 -16.74
CA THR A 447 -0.66 28.41 -16.56
C THR A 447 -1.02 28.58 -15.08
N GLY A 448 -0.76 29.79 -14.54
CA GLY A 448 -1.01 30.12 -13.15
C GLY A 448 -0.06 29.46 -12.14
N ALA A 449 0.97 28.76 -12.62
CA ALA A 449 1.94 28.10 -11.76
C ALA A 449 3.11 29.02 -11.38
N LYS A 450 3.66 28.81 -10.20
CA LYS A 450 4.91 29.40 -9.74
C LYS A 450 5.94 28.29 -9.53
N VAL A 451 7.04 28.37 -10.27
CA VAL A 451 8.21 27.52 -10.04
C VAL A 451 9.20 28.30 -9.17
N VAL A 452 9.55 27.73 -8.02
CA VAL A 452 10.63 28.22 -7.15
C VAL A 452 11.84 27.33 -7.37
N GLU A 453 12.94 27.92 -7.76
CA GLU A 453 14.19 27.21 -8.00
C GLU A 453 15.24 27.55 -6.96
N GLY A 454 16.05 26.57 -6.57
CA GLY A 454 17.15 26.78 -5.66
C GLY A 454 18.12 25.60 -5.59
N PRO A 455 19.28 25.82 -4.97
CA PRO A 455 20.24 24.74 -4.74
C PRO A 455 19.81 23.80 -3.59
N ASP A 456 19.07 24.30 -2.62
CA ASP A 456 18.63 23.58 -1.41
C ASP A 456 17.25 24.12 -0.98
N PRO A 457 16.24 23.26 -0.82
CA PRO A 457 14.94 23.67 -0.28
C PRO A 457 14.96 23.94 1.23
N GLY A 458 15.99 23.52 1.94
CA GLY A 458 16.11 23.68 3.39
C GLY A 458 15.41 22.57 4.18
N LEU A 459 15.53 21.31 3.75
CA LEU A 459 15.00 20.14 4.46
C LEU A 459 16.04 19.60 5.46
N ASP A 460 15.57 18.92 6.51
CA ASP A 460 16.43 18.16 7.43
C ASP A 460 16.78 16.76 6.89
N ALA A 461 17.36 15.91 7.74
CA ALA A 461 17.75 14.55 7.37
C ALA A 461 16.55 13.62 7.10
N ASP A 462 15.40 13.93 7.67
CA ASP A 462 14.13 13.21 7.48
C ASP A 462 13.26 13.86 6.41
N PHE A 463 13.82 14.81 5.66
CA PHE A 463 13.17 15.58 4.60
C PHE A 463 12.01 16.48 5.05
N VAL A 464 11.97 16.84 6.33
CA VAL A 464 11.04 17.82 6.91
C VAL A 464 11.60 19.23 6.72
N PRO A 465 10.77 20.23 6.34
CA PRO A 465 11.24 21.61 6.22
C PRO A 465 11.82 22.15 7.53
N ARG A 466 13.05 22.70 7.48
CA ARG A 466 13.69 23.38 8.63
C ARG A 466 13.19 24.81 8.77
N ALA A 467 13.39 25.39 9.93
CA ALA A 467 13.18 26.81 10.13
C ALA A 467 13.96 27.64 9.09
N GLY A 468 13.29 28.56 8.42
CA GLY A 468 13.87 29.36 7.33
C GLY A 468 13.91 28.67 5.97
N SER A 469 13.36 27.47 5.85
CA SER A 469 13.22 26.80 4.55
C SER A 469 12.39 27.65 3.56
N VAL A 470 12.80 27.63 2.30
CA VAL A 470 12.13 28.39 1.23
C VAL A 470 10.80 27.78 0.82
N VAL A 471 10.47 26.57 1.28
CA VAL A 471 9.23 25.86 0.99
C VAL A 471 8.13 26.09 2.04
N LEU A 472 8.45 26.78 3.15
CA LEU A 472 7.49 27.11 4.19
C LEU A 472 6.40 28.06 3.67
N ASP A 473 5.14 27.82 4.03
CA ASP A 473 3.99 28.67 3.73
C ASP A 473 3.78 28.97 2.23
N LYS A 474 4.15 28.05 1.35
CA LYS A 474 4.02 28.23 -0.10
C LYS A 474 2.93 27.38 -0.75
N GLY A 475 2.32 26.46 -0.03
CA GLY A 475 1.24 25.62 -0.50
C GLY A 475 -0.15 26.26 -0.35
N ARG A 476 -1.18 25.50 -0.70
CA ARG A 476 -2.60 25.87 -0.51
C ARG A 476 -3.33 24.81 0.29
N ARG A 477 -4.29 25.22 1.13
CA ARG A 477 -5.13 24.30 1.92
C ARG A 477 -6.01 23.41 1.06
N THR A 478 -6.46 23.91 -0.08
CA THR A 478 -7.34 23.20 -1.00
C THR A 478 -6.82 23.39 -2.41
N LEU A 479 -6.67 22.31 -3.13
CA LEU A 479 -6.25 22.30 -4.52
C LEU A 479 -7.49 21.99 -5.38
N PRO A 480 -8.19 23.00 -5.93
CA PRO A 480 -9.50 22.81 -6.57
C PRO A 480 -9.51 21.78 -7.70
N ALA A 481 -8.39 21.67 -8.44
CA ALA A 481 -8.24 20.69 -9.51
C ALA A 481 -8.14 19.25 -9.01
N PHE A 482 -7.82 19.05 -7.72
CA PHE A 482 -7.55 17.75 -7.13
C PHE A 482 -8.64 17.28 -6.15
N SER A 483 -9.50 18.19 -5.71
CA SER A 483 -10.69 17.85 -4.93
C SER A 483 -11.82 17.33 -5.80
N SER A 484 -11.49 16.65 -6.89
CA SER A 484 -12.49 16.39 -7.90
C SER A 484 -13.62 15.52 -7.39
N SER A 485 -14.66 16.06 -7.52
CA SER A 485 -16.08 15.70 -7.61
C SER A 485 -16.44 14.31 -8.16
N ALA A 486 -15.59 13.63 -8.86
CA ALA A 486 -15.90 12.32 -9.44
C ALA A 486 -16.00 11.21 -8.37
N SER A 487 -15.33 11.36 -7.23
CA SER A 487 -15.38 10.38 -6.14
C SER A 487 -16.19 10.85 -4.93
N GLY A 488 -16.50 12.15 -4.80
CA GLY A 488 -17.06 12.74 -3.59
C GLY A 488 -16.14 12.66 -2.36
N ALA A 489 -14.89 12.23 -2.54
CA ALA A 489 -13.95 12.01 -1.47
C ALA A 489 -13.12 13.26 -1.16
N ASN A 490 -12.73 13.41 0.11
CA ASN A 490 -11.73 14.40 0.49
C ASN A 490 -10.33 13.87 0.14
N LEU A 491 -9.71 14.48 -0.87
CA LEU A 491 -8.35 14.16 -1.33
C LEU A 491 -7.33 15.23 -0.89
N ASN A 492 -7.64 16.01 0.13
CA ASN A 492 -6.71 16.99 0.71
C ASN A 492 -5.58 16.27 1.46
N PRO A 493 -4.36 16.82 1.44
CA PRO A 493 -3.21 16.26 2.14
C PRO A 493 -3.19 16.66 3.63
N ASP A 494 -4.22 16.26 4.38
CA ASP A 494 -4.42 16.62 5.80
C ASP A 494 -3.53 15.78 6.76
N PHE A 495 -2.82 14.80 6.21
CA PHE A 495 -1.93 13.90 6.95
C PHE A 495 -0.56 13.82 6.29
N GLN A 496 0.38 13.18 6.96
CA GLN A 496 1.73 12.92 6.47
C GLN A 496 2.25 11.56 6.94
N PHE A 497 3.31 11.08 6.32
CA PHE A 497 4.00 9.88 6.76
C PHE A 497 4.69 10.11 8.11
N GLY A 498 4.58 9.13 9.00
CA GLY A 498 5.33 9.02 10.24
C GLY A 498 6.15 7.74 10.27
N ALA A 499 7.42 7.83 10.64
CA ALA A 499 8.26 6.65 10.77
C ALA A 499 7.77 5.73 11.92
N PRO A 500 7.94 4.41 11.84
CA PRO A 500 8.54 3.66 10.73
C PRO A 500 7.56 3.34 9.60
N ALA A 501 6.26 3.41 9.79
CA ALA A 501 5.18 3.26 8.82
C ALA A 501 3.84 3.64 9.48
N LYS A 502 3.58 4.94 9.60
CA LYS A 502 2.41 5.51 10.27
C LYS A 502 1.79 6.61 9.42
N VAL A 503 0.57 6.97 9.76
CA VAL A 503 -0.10 8.19 9.30
C VAL A 503 -0.24 9.12 10.49
N VAL A 504 0.31 10.31 10.39
CA VAL A 504 0.21 11.33 11.43
C VAL A 504 -0.48 12.57 10.89
N SER A 505 -1.07 13.38 11.78
CA SER A 505 -1.71 14.63 11.38
C SER A 505 -0.68 15.58 10.76
N ARG A 506 -1.13 16.34 9.75
CA ARG A 506 -0.37 17.41 9.11
C ARG A 506 -1.05 18.77 9.38
N PRO A 507 -0.95 19.32 10.61
CA PRO A 507 -1.56 20.59 10.93
C PRO A 507 -0.78 21.72 10.26
N VAL A 508 -1.48 22.62 9.57
CA VAL A 508 -0.87 23.84 9.05
C VAL A 508 -0.40 24.71 10.22
N ARG A 509 0.88 24.98 10.32
CA ARG A 509 1.51 25.71 11.44
C ARG A 509 1.86 27.17 11.14
N GLY A 510 1.81 27.55 9.87
CA GLY A 510 2.10 28.89 9.38
C GLY A 510 0.91 29.59 8.74
N ALA A 511 1.18 30.51 7.84
CA ALA A 511 0.18 31.26 7.07
C ALA A 511 -0.53 30.38 6.03
N ALA A 512 0.16 29.36 5.52
CA ALA A 512 -0.31 28.40 4.54
C ALA A 512 0.40 27.05 4.76
N PRO A 513 -0.08 25.93 4.14
CA PRO A 513 0.67 24.68 4.16
C PRO A 513 2.05 24.82 3.52
N ASP A 514 2.99 24.01 3.96
CA ASP A 514 4.29 23.90 3.32
C ASP A 514 4.20 23.16 1.99
N LEU A 515 5.20 23.33 1.12
CA LEU A 515 5.32 22.47 -0.07
C LEU A 515 5.87 21.10 0.33
N GLY A 516 5.54 20.09 -0.47
CA GLY A 516 6.02 18.74 -0.26
C GLY A 516 5.14 17.90 0.68
N ALA A 517 5.72 16.79 1.15
CA ALA A 517 5.02 15.76 1.91
C ALA A 517 4.82 16.12 3.40
N PHE A 518 5.63 17.03 3.93
CA PHE A 518 5.67 17.31 5.35
C PHE A 518 5.39 18.77 5.67
N GLU A 519 4.81 18.99 6.83
CA GLU A 519 4.71 20.28 7.48
C GLU A 519 5.87 20.42 8.48
N ALA A 520 6.48 21.61 8.56
CA ALA A 520 7.52 21.91 9.55
C ALA A 520 7.03 21.66 10.98
N LEU A 521 7.93 21.28 11.87
CA LEU A 521 7.62 20.97 13.28
C LEU A 521 7.39 22.23 14.14
#